data_363f355f53f6407e30e9cf9d87537e29
#
_entry.id   363f355f53f6407e30e9cf9d87537e29
#
_cell.length_a   1.000
_cell.length_b   1.000
_cell.length_c   1.000
_cell.angle_alpha   90.00
_cell.angle_beta   90.00
_cell.angle_gamma   90.00
#
_symmetry.space_group_name_H-M   'P 1'
#
loop_
_entity.id
_entity.type
_entity.pdbx_description
1 polymer ?
#
loop_
_entity_poly.entity_id
_entity_poly.type
_entity_poly.pdbx_seq_one_letter_code
_entity_poly.pdbx_strand_id
1 'polypeptide(L)'
;MDNNSQSVAVEQTTAAAKKTRRRRKAKRTLAGGFALAIGLSGAGVLASALTPDAQVATAEKDDQALVQEGKDIYDTACITCHGANLQGIEGRGPSLVGIGAGSVYFQVHSGRMPMMSNDAQAERKAPRYTEQQTLALAAYVAANGGGADIVYNDDGSIAQE
;
A
#
# COMPACT_ATOMS: atom_id res chain seq x y z
N MET A 1 -62.91 -30.37 55.72
CA MET A 1 -61.79 -30.99 54.95
C MET A 1 -61.33 -29.99 53.92
N ASP A 2 -60.10 -29.46 54.12
CA ASP A 2 -59.73 -28.09 53.77
C ASP A 2 -59.34 -27.93 52.35
N ASN A 3 -60.15 -27.23 51.61
CA ASN A 3 -59.82 -26.76 50.22
C ASN A 3 -58.72 -25.77 50.22
N ASN A 4 -58.30 -25.20 51.35
CA ASN A 4 -57.26 -24.20 51.51
C ASN A 4 -55.85 -24.80 51.50
N SER A 5 -55.66 -26.06 51.94
CA SER A 5 -54.36 -26.72 51.94
C SER A 5 -53.89 -27.14 50.54
N GLN A 6 -54.81 -27.42 49.62
CA GLN A 6 -54.45 -27.78 48.24
C GLN A 6 -54.06 -26.57 47.40
N SER A 7 -54.67 -25.41 47.60
CA SER A 7 -54.32 -24.17 46.86
C SER A 7 -52.97 -23.68 47.25
N VAL A 8 -52.55 -23.76 48.50
CA VAL A 8 -51.21 -23.33 48.95
C VAL A 8 -50.08 -24.21 48.37
N ALA A 9 -50.33 -25.54 48.29
CA ALA A 9 -49.39 -26.50 47.75
C ALA A 9 -49.16 -26.31 46.22
N VAL A 10 -50.19 -25.99 45.46
CA VAL A 10 -50.11 -25.72 44.01
C VAL A 10 -49.41 -24.42 43.75
N GLU A 11 -49.60 -23.39 44.55
CA GLU A 11 -48.97 -22.09 44.40
C GLU A 11 -47.42 -22.12 44.69
N GLN A 12 -47.04 -22.90 45.70
CA GLN A 12 -45.61 -23.11 46.03
C GLN A 12 -44.88 -23.93 44.97
N THR A 13 -45.49 -24.93 44.36
CA THR A 13 -44.88 -25.71 43.28
C THR A 13 -44.73 -24.91 41.99
N THR A 14 -45.69 -24.05 41.66
CA THR A 14 -45.58 -23.18 40.48
C THR A 14 -44.52 -22.07 40.64
N ALA A 15 -44.36 -21.52 41.86
CA ALA A 15 -43.35 -20.52 42.17
C ALA A 15 -41.90 -21.10 42.08
N ALA A 16 -41.73 -22.33 42.61
CA ALA A 16 -40.44 -23.02 42.55
C ALA A 16 -40.04 -23.39 41.10
N ALA A 17 -40.98 -23.86 40.30
CA ALA A 17 -40.75 -24.16 38.88
C ALA A 17 -40.38 -22.90 38.04
N LYS A 18 -41.02 -21.76 38.33
CA LYS A 18 -40.76 -20.48 37.67
C LYS A 18 -39.37 -19.94 38.04
N LYS A 19 -38.90 -20.12 39.28
CA LYS A 19 -37.61 -19.70 39.77
C LYS A 19 -36.43 -20.50 39.13
N THR A 20 -36.62 -21.82 38.99
CA THR A 20 -35.62 -22.70 38.34
C THR A 20 -35.52 -22.45 36.83
N ARG A 21 -36.67 -22.19 36.16
CA ARG A 21 -36.69 -21.87 34.73
C ARG A 21 -36.02 -20.52 34.45
N ARG A 22 -36.17 -19.50 35.29
CA ARG A 22 -35.49 -18.21 35.18
C ARG A 22 -33.98 -18.34 35.37
N ARG A 23 -33.51 -19.13 36.33
CA ARG A 23 -32.08 -19.38 36.56
C ARG A 23 -31.42 -20.14 35.40
N ARG A 24 -32.14 -21.07 34.76
CA ARG A 24 -31.62 -21.80 33.59
C ARG A 24 -31.53 -20.91 32.34
N LYS A 25 -32.48 -19.98 32.14
CA LYS A 25 -32.41 -18.99 31.06
C LYS A 25 -31.23 -18.00 31.25
N ALA A 26 -31.05 -17.49 32.48
CA ALA A 26 -29.92 -16.57 32.77
C ALA A 26 -28.56 -17.23 32.57
N LYS A 27 -28.39 -18.50 32.95
CA LYS A 27 -27.14 -19.22 32.71
C LYS A 27 -26.85 -19.47 31.23
N ARG A 28 -27.88 -19.70 30.41
CA ARG A 28 -27.73 -19.92 28.95
C ARG A 28 -27.36 -18.63 28.21
N THR A 29 -27.93 -17.49 28.61
CA THR A 29 -27.60 -16.18 28.00
C THR A 29 -26.19 -15.72 28.39
N LEU A 30 -25.73 -15.97 29.62
CA LEU A 30 -24.35 -15.67 30.04
C LEU A 30 -23.32 -16.55 29.31
N ALA A 31 -23.60 -17.86 29.15
CA ALA A 31 -22.69 -18.74 28.42
C ALA A 31 -22.59 -18.41 26.91
N GLY A 32 -23.74 -18.05 26.32
CA GLY A 32 -23.76 -17.63 24.90
C GLY A 32 -23.03 -16.30 24.64
N GLY A 33 -23.18 -15.34 25.56
CA GLY A 33 -22.49 -14.04 25.47
C GLY A 33 -20.99 -14.16 25.60
N PHE A 34 -20.48 -15.05 26.46
CA PHE A 34 -19.06 -15.26 26.65
C PHE A 34 -18.43 -15.99 25.47
N ALA A 35 -19.11 -16.92 24.83
CA ALA A 35 -18.64 -17.60 23.61
C ALA A 35 -18.55 -16.64 22.41
N LEU A 36 -19.53 -15.73 22.28
CA LEU A 36 -19.51 -14.71 21.23
C LEU A 36 -18.36 -13.68 21.42
N ALA A 37 -18.10 -13.28 22.65
CA ALA A 37 -17.01 -12.34 22.95
C ALA A 37 -15.62 -12.94 22.65
N ILE A 38 -15.40 -14.23 22.98
CA ILE A 38 -14.16 -14.93 22.68
C ILE A 38 -14.02 -15.17 21.17
N GLY A 39 -15.12 -15.49 20.47
CA GLY A 39 -15.10 -15.68 19.02
C GLY A 39 -14.75 -14.41 18.25
N LEU A 40 -15.28 -13.26 18.64
CA LEU A 40 -15.02 -11.99 18.01
C LEU A 40 -13.59 -11.46 18.29
N SER A 41 -13.09 -11.66 19.52
CA SER A 41 -11.72 -11.27 19.85
C SER A 41 -10.67 -12.19 19.18
N GLY A 42 -10.94 -13.48 19.07
CA GLY A 42 -10.06 -14.43 18.39
C GLY A 42 -9.99 -14.20 16.88
N ALA A 43 -11.11 -13.89 16.24
CA ALA A 43 -11.14 -13.57 14.81
C ALA A 43 -10.42 -12.25 14.49
N GLY A 44 -10.52 -11.25 15.37
CA GLY A 44 -9.80 -9.97 15.22
C GLY A 44 -8.29 -10.12 15.27
N VAL A 45 -7.76 -10.92 16.18
CA VAL A 45 -6.30 -11.15 16.31
C VAL A 45 -5.75 -11.96 15.15
N LEU A 46 -6.50 -12.95 14.64
CA LEU A 46 -6.09 -13.72 13.47
C LEU A 46 -6.14 -12.90 12.18
N ALA A 47 -7.12 -12.01 12.04
CA ALA A 47 -7.22 -11.14 10.88
C ALA A 47 -6.08 -10.12 10.82
N SER A 48 -5.69 -9.54 11.95
CA SER A 48 -4.56 -8.59 12.00
C SER A 48 -3.20 -9.24 11.74
N ALA A 49 -3.06 -10.55 12.00
CA ALA A 49 -1.82 -11.27 11.67
C ALA A 49 -1.69 -11.67 10.19
N LEU A 50 -2.79 -11.60 9.44
CA LEU A 50 -2.85 -11.96 8.01
C LEU A 50 -3.02 -10.75 7.07
N THR A 51 -3.30 -9.57 7.60
CA THR A 51 -3.33 -8.33 6.81
C THR A 51 -1.95 -7.70 6.82
N PRO A 52 -1.36 -7.39 5.65
CA PRO A 52 -0.16 -6.59 5.60
C PRO A 52 -0.41 -5.25 6.32
N ASP A 53 0.61 -4.77 7.01
CA ASP A 53 0.53 -3.47 7.70
C ASP A 53 -0.01 -2.41 6.72
N ALA A 54 -0.98 -1.63 7.17
CA ALA A 54 -1.59 -0.58 6.34
C ALA A 54 -0.54 0.43 5.83
N GLN A 55 0.57 0.59 6.54
CA GLN A 55 1.70 1.43 6.14
C GLN A 55 2.47 0.83 4.96
N VAL A 56 2.68 -0.49 4.93
CA VAL A 56 3.33 -1.17 3.80
C VAL A 56 2.43 -1.10 2.56
N ALA A 57 1.13 -1.33 2.73
CA ALA A 57 0.18 -1.26 1.61
C ALA A 57 0.01 0.16 1.02
N THR A 58 0.20 1.22 1.82
CA THR A 58 0.20 2.61 1.32
C THR A 58 1.50 2.94 0.62
N ALA A 59 2.66 2.55 1.15
CA ALA A 59 3.96 2.77 0.52
C ALA A 59 4.04 2.08 -0.85
N GLU A 60 3.63 0.81 -0.95
CA GLU A 60 3.58 0.10 -2.24
C GLU A 60 2.65 0.76 -3.26
N LYS A 61 1.53 1.33 -2.81
CA LYS A 61 0.61 2.08 -3.68
C LYS A 61 1.22 3.39 -4.17
N ASP A 62 1.92 4.08 -3.30
CA ASP A 62 2.58 5.35 -3.63
C ASP A 62 3.73 5.10 -4.62
N ASP A 63 4.51 4.04 -4.44
CA ASP A 63 5.56 3.63 -5.36
C ASP A 63 4.99 3.24 -6.73
N GLN A 64 3.90 2.48 -6.77
CA GLN A 64 3.24 2.11 -8.03
C GLN A 64 2.66 3.32 -8.76
N ALA A 65 2.09 4.28 -8.03
CA ALA A 65 1.56 5.52 -8.61
C ALA A 65 2.70 6.37 -9.20
N LEU A 66 3.83 6.45 -8.51
CA LEU A 66 5.02 7.16 -8.99
C LEU A 66 5.58 6.52 -10.27
N VAL A 67 5.69 5.20 -10.32
CA VAL A 67 6.13 4.46 -11.52
C VAL A 67 5.16 4.68 -12.69
N GLN A 68 3.84 4.70 -12.43
CA GLN A 68 2.85 4.95 -13.47
C GLN A 68 2.92 6.38 -14.02
N GLU A 69 3.09 7.40 -13.16
CA GLU A 69 3.32 8.78 -13.57
C GLU A 69 4.58 8.88 -14.45
N GLY A 70 5.65 8.20 -14.05
CA GLY A 70 6.90 8.14 -14.81
C GLY A 70 6.72 7.50 -16.19
N LYS A 71 5.92 6.43 -16.26
CA LYS A 71 5.57 5.79 -17.52
C LYS A 71 4.84 6.73 -18.48
N ASP A 72 3.85 7.45 -17.99
CA ASP A 72 3.05 8.36 -18.81
C ASP A 72 3.90 9.51 -19.40
N ILE A 73 4.87 10.01 -18.62
CA ILE A 73 5.84 10.99 -19.10
C ILE A 73 6.80 10.35 -20.10
N TYR A 74 7.31 9.16 -19.83
CA TYR A 74 8.24 8.43 -20.70
C TYR A 74 7.63 8.17 -22.08
N ASP A 75 6.40 7.69 -22.13
CA ASP A 75 5.68 7.36 -23.36
C ASP A 75 5.44 8.60 -24.25
N THR A 76 5.40 9.78 -23.67
CA THR A 76 5.19 11.02 -24.43
C THR A 76 6.48 11.73 -24.85
N ALA A 77 7.57 11.59 -24.08
CA ALA A 77 8.75 12.43 -24.24
C ALA A 77 10.07 11.68 -24.44
N CYS A 78 10.16 10.40 -24.08
CA CYS A 78 11.41 9.66 -24.04
C CYS A 78 11.46 8.49 -25.03
N ILE A 79 10.31 7.87 -25.26
CA ILE A 79 10.14 6.65 -26.07
C ILE A 79 10.72 6.79 -27.50
N THR A 80 10.63 7.98 -28.10
CA THR A 80 11.07 8.24 -29.47
C THR A 80 12.57 8.02 -29.68
N CYS A 81 13.36 8.24 -28.61
CA CYS A 81 14.81 8.07 -28.64
C CYS A 81 15.28 6.83 -27.87
N HIS A 82 14.63 6.50 -26.76
CA HIS A 82 15.07 5.40 -25.88
C HIS A 82 14.32 4.08 -26.09
N GLY A 83 13.29 4.07 -26.96
CA GLY A 83 12.51 2.87 -27.29
C GLY A 83 11.47 2.51 -26.23
N ALA A 84 10.47 1.72 -26.62
CA ALA A 84 9.34 1.37 -25.76
C ALA A 84 9.73 0.50 -24.55
N ASN A 85 10.81 -0.27 -24.67
CA ASN A 85 11.30 -1.18 -23.64
C ASN A 85 12.66 -0.72 -23.10
N LEU A 86 12.96 0.57 -23.13
CA LEU A 86 14.23 1.15 -22.67
C LEU A 86 15.46 0.69 -23.45
N GLN A 87 15.31 -0.04 -24.56
CA GLN A 87 16.39 -0.69 -25.31
C GLN A 87 17.27 0.26 -26.10
N GLY A 88 16.88 1.53 -26.20
CA GLY A 88 17.48 2.49 -27.11
C GLY A 88 17.01 2.33 -28.56
N ILE A 89 17.33 3.31 -29.40
CA ILE A 89 17.10 3.29 -30.84
C ILE A 89 18.38 3.75 -31.53
N GLU A 90 18.91 2.94 -32.43
CA GLU A 90 20.13 3.26 -33.15
C GLU A 90 20.03 4.61 -33.87
N GLY A 91 21.04 5.45 -33.70
CA GLY A 91 21.09 6.82 -34.25
C GLY A 91 20.15 7.82 -33.58
N ARG A 92 19.42 7.44 -32.50
CA ARG A 92 18.52 8.35 -31.77
C ARG A 92 18.84 8.49 -30.30
N GLY A 93 19.02 7.39 -29.58
CA GLY A 93 19.32 7.42 -28.17
C GLY A 93 19.76 6.07 -27.63
N PRO A 94 20.60 6.08 -26.59
CA PRO A 94 21.14 4.86 -25.99
C PRO A 94 20.09 4.07 -25.22
N SER A 95 20.41 2.81 -24.94
CA SER A 95 19.65 1.99 -24.00
C SER A 95 19.68 2.61 -22.59
N LEU A 96 18.53 2.55 -21.91
CA LEU A 96 18.40 2.91 -20.49
C LEU A 96 18.37 1.67 -19.58
N VAL A 97 18.49 0.48 -20.14
CA VAL A 97 18.58 -0.76 -19.36
C VAL A 97 19.90 -0.75 -18.58
N GLY A 98 19.81 -0.92 -17.26
CA GLY A 98 20.94 -0.91 -16.35
C GLY A 98 21.44 0.48 -15.94
N ILE A 99 20.83 1.56 -16.45
CA ILE A 99 21.26 2.93 -16.13
C ILE A 99 20.90 3.35 -14.71
N GLY A 100 19.73 2.96 -14.24
CA GLY A 100 19.27 3.21 -12.87
C GLY A 100 18.69 4.58 -12.60
N ALA A 101 18.03 4.69 -11.44
CA ALA A 101 17.31 5.90 -11.04
C ALA A 101 18.23 7.11 -10.88
N GLY A 102 19.41 6.96 -10.29
CA GLY A 102 20.32 8.05 -10.02
C GLY A 102 20.79 8.78 -11.29
N SER A 103 21.16 8.03 -12.33
CA SER A 103 21.60 8.61 -13.61
C SER A 103 20.43 9.29 -14.34
N VAL A 104 19.24 8.70 -14.32
CA VAL A 104 18.05 9.31 -14.92
C VAL A 104 17.69 10.60 -14.21
N TYR A 105 17.67 10.58 -12.88
CA TYR A 105 17.43 11.77 -12.07
C TYR A 105 18.40 12.90 -12.45
N PHE A 106 19.71 12.61 -12.45
CA PHE A 106 20.73 13.60 -12.80
C PHE A 106 20.53 14.20 -14.19
N GLN A 107 20.28 13.40 -15.21
CA GLN A 107 20.12 13.87 -16.57
C GLN A 107 18.87 14.73 -16.76
N VAL A 108 17.77 14.35 -16.13
CA VAL A 108 16.49 15.08 -16.23
C VAL A 108 16.50 16.33 -15.36
N HIS A 109 16.95 16.22 -14.11
CA HIS A 109 17.02 17.34 -13.16
C HIS A 109 17.98 18.44 -13.62
N SER A 110 19.11 18.07 -14.23
CA SER A 110 20.04 19.05 -14.79
C SER A 110 19.59 19.65 -16.13
N GLY A 111 18.41 19.25 -16.64
CA GLY A 111 17.87 19.71 -17.92
C GLY A 111 18.58 19.18 -19.15
N ARG A 112 19.54 18.24 -19.01
CA ARG A 112 20.18 17.61 -20.15
C ARG A 112 19.20 16.79 -20.97
N MET A 113 18.28 16.10 -20.31
CA MET A 113 17.19 15.37 -20.95
C MET A 113 15.84 16.07 -20.72
N PRO A 114 14.94 16.01 -21.70
CA PRO A 114 15.11 15.52 -23.08
C PRO A 114 15.99 16.44 -23.95
N MET A 115 16.78 15.83 -24.83
CA MET A 115 17.53 16.58 -25.83
C MET A 115 16.60 17.15 -26.90
N MET A 116 16.98 18.29 -27.48
CA MET A 116 16.25 18.93 -28.59
C MET A 116 16.78 18.48 -29.96
N SER A 117 18.02 18.04 -30.00
CA SER A 117 18.72 17.57 -31.19
C SER A 117 19.59 16.37 -30.84
N ASN A 118 20.02 15.62 -31.85
CA ASN A 118 20.82 14.40 -31.68
C ASN A 118 22.33 14.73 -31.68
N ASP A 119 22.73 15.64 -30.81
CA ASP A 119 24.10 16.09 -30.69
C ASP A 119 24.97 15.11 -29.89
N ALA A 120 26.28 15.22 -30.02
CA ALA A 120 27.23 14.33 -29.34
C ALA A 120 27.19 14.46 -27.82
N GLN A 121 26.76 15.59 -27.29
CA GLN A 121 26.61 15.83 -25.85
C GLN A 121 25.31 16.56 -25.53
N ALA A 122 24.65 16.10 -24.45
CA ALA A 122 23.47 16.76 -23.90
C ALA A 122 23.87 17.99 -23.08
N GLU A 123 23.69 19.18 -23.64
CA GLU A 123 23.93 20.43 -22.93
C GLU A 123 22.96 20.63 -21.75
N ARG A 124 23.47 21.27 -20.68
CA ARG A 124 22.67 21.65 -19.55
C ARG A 124 21.70 22.78 -19.91
N LYS A 125 20.42 22.62 -19.59
CA LYS A 125 19.37 23.61 -19.84
C LYS A 125 18.50 23.75 -18.56
N ALA A 126 17.56 24.68 -18.59
CA ALA A 126 16.52 24.70 -17.57
C ALA A 126 15.75 23.38 -17.57
N PRO A 127 15.54 22.76 -16.39
CA PRO A 127 14.77 21.52 -16.27
C PRO A 127 13.36 21.69 -16.86
N ARG A 128 12.91 20.71 -17.60
CA ARG A 128 11.57 20.71 -18.20
C ARG A 128 10.50 20.17 -17.21
N TYR A 129 10.93 19.32 -16.29
CA TYR A 129 10.06 18.60 -15.36
C TYR A 129 10.26 19.10 -13.94
N THR A 130 9.20 19.00 -13.14
CA THR A 130 9.27 19.25 -11.69
C THR A 130 10.11 18.15 -11.01
N GLU A 131 10.49 18.41 -9.78
CA GLU A 131 11.20 17.41 -8.95
C GLU A 131 10.44 16.08 -8.89
N GLN A 132 9.14 16.14 -8.59
CA GLN A 132 8.29 14.93 -8.52
C GLN A 132 8.24 14.19 -9.87
N GLN A 133 8.08 14.88 -10.98
CA GLN A 133 8.08 14.28 -12.31
C GLN A 133 9.44 13.65 -12.66
N THR A 134 10.51 14.27 -12.20
CA THR A 134 11.86 13.73 -12.37
C THR A 134 12.06 12.45 -11.58
N LEU A 135 11.59 12.42 -10.32
CA LEU A 135 11.60 11.22 -9.50
C LEU A 135 10.71 10.12 -10.08
N ALA A 136 9.55 10.47 -10.63
CA ALA A 136 8.65 9.52 -11.30
C ALA A 136 9.33 8.86 -12.53
N LEU A 137 9.96 9.64 -13.37
CA LEU A 137 10.75 9.13 -14.51
C LEU A 137 11.89 8.20 -14.05
N ALA A 138 12.61 8.58 -13.00
CA ALA A 138 13.68 7.78 -12.42
C ALA A 138 13.16 6.45 -11.89
N ALA A 139 12.03 6.47 -11.16
CA ALA A 139 11.36 5.28 -10.63
C ALA A 139 10.89 4.34 -11.76
N TYR A 140 10.28 4.88 -12.82
CA TYR A 140 9.84 4.08 -13.97
C TYR A 140 11.03 3.37 -14.66
N VAL A 141 12.12 4.08 -14.93
CA VAL A 141 13.28 3.49 -15.60
C VAL A 141 13.95 2.45 -14.71
N ALA A 142 14.10 2.71 -13.42
CA ALA A 142 14.65 1.74 -12.48
C ALA A 142 13.79 0.47 -12.35
N ALA A 143 12.48 0.62 -12.24
CA ALA A 143 11.55 -0.50 -12.13
C ALA A 143 11.56 -1.43 -13.35
N ASN A 144 11.83 -0.90 -14.56
CA ASN A 144 11.79 -1.66 -15.81
C ASN A 144 13.18 -1.98 -16.37
N GLY A 145 14.20 -1.18 -16.05
CA GLY A 145 15.56 -1.31 -16.58
C GLY A 145 16.60 -1.74 -15.54
N GLY A 146 16.31 -1.59 -14.26
CA GLY A 146 17.28 -1.80 -13.18
C GLY A 146 18.39 -0.75 -13.18
N GLY A 147 19.44 -0.98 -12.40
CA GLY A 147 20.61 -0.12 -12.28
C GLY A 147 20.73 0.51 -10.89
N ALA A 148 21.60 1.51 -10.74
CA ALA A 148 21.88 2.13 -9.45
C ALA A 148 20.75 3.07 -9.01
N ASP A 149 20.44 3.03 -7.71
CA ASP A 149 19.44 3.88 -7.09
C ASP A 149 19.95 5.33 -6.91
N ILE A 150 19.02 6.21 -6.55
CA ILE A 150 19.34 7.56 -6.10
C ILE A 150 20.02 7.46 -4.73
N VAL A 151 21.16 8.12 -4.59
CA VAL A 151 21.89 8.24 -3.33
C VAL A 151 21.38 9.46 -2.58
N TYR A 152 21.04 9.29 -1.30
CA TYR A 152 20.62 10.36 -0.43
C TYR A 152 21.69 10.64 0.63
N ASN A 153 21.84 11.91 0.95
CA ASN A 153 22.65 12.36 2.09
C ASN A 153 21.95 12.06 3.42
N ASP A 154 22.65 12.18 4.53
CA ASP A 154 22.12 11.94 5.88
C ASP A 154 20.97 12.89 6.25
N ASP A 155 20.87 14.04 5.60
CA ASP A 155 19.76 15.00 5.77
C ASP A 155 18.53 14.72 4.89
N GLY A 156 18.57 13.64 4.10
CA GLY A 156 17.52 13.25 3.18
C GLY A 156 17.53 13.99 1.83
N SER A 157 18.47 14.89 1.61
CA SER A 157 18.65 15.50 0.29
C SER A 157 19.31 14.52 -0.69
N ILE A 158 19.06 14.69 -1.98
CA ILE A 158 19.70 13.87 -3.02
C ILE A 158 21.15 14.27 -3.15
N ALA A 159 22.05 13.30 -3.07
CA ALA A 159 23.48 13.53 -3.28
C ALA A 159 23.72 13.96 -4.74
N GLN A 160 24.28 15.15 -4.92
CA GLN A 160 24.70 15.69 -6.22
C GLN A 160 26.22 15.70 -6.23
N GLU A 161 26.82 14.89 -7.09
CA GLU A 161 28.23 14.97 -7.41
C GLU A 161 28.52 16.00 -8.51
#